data_4e0fc1f982db7991693a60f5d19ca415
#
_entry.id   4e0fc1f982db7991693a60f5d19ca415
#
_cell.length_a   1.000
_cell.length_b   1.000
_cell.length_c   1.000
_cell.angle_alpha   90.00
_cell.angle_beta   90.00
_cell.angle_gamma   90.00
#
_symmetry.space_group_name_H-M   'P 1'
#
loop_
_entity.id
_entity.type
_entity.pdbx_description
1 polymer ?
#
loop_
_entity_poly.entity_id
_entity_poly.type
_entity_poly.pdbx_seq_one_letter_code
_entity_poly.pdbx_strand_id
1 'polypeptide(L)'
;MGLPRLLRYTNDKKQRRRASSGGSMRIVFFMHIPFPTSQLFRTLPRAADLLESMICADVVGFHAFDHARHFLNACKRMLGIRSGSRPGGMLTLAVADREVIVTVSHVSIETDRVGPAAVHPETLRIARELKQKYAGKRIVVGVDVCQRLSGVALKLAAFDKMLSDSSWGRKGNIVLIQKCLRGGTRPGDEETTSNDVRKMVADINAKYAAPGQS
;
A
#
# COMPACT_ATOMS: atom_id res chain seq x y z
N MET A 1 11.97 21.56 2.22
CA MET A 1 12.69 20.84 3.31
C MET A 1 11.83 19.63 3.67
N GLY A 2 12.37 18.39 3.66
CA GLY A 2 11.58 17.19 3.99
C GLY A 2 11.28 17.10 5.49
N LEU A 3 10.17 16.43 5.83
CA LEU A 3 9.69 16.31 7.21
C LEU A 3 10.73 15.76 8.21
N PRO A 4 11.50 14.67 7.91
CA PRO A 4 12.52 14.19 8.85
C PRO A 4 13.60 15.23 9.19
N ARG A 5 14.04 15.99 8.19
CA ARG A 5 15.02 17.08 8.38
C ARG A 5 14.46 18.20 9.25
N LEU A 6 13.20 18.58 9.05
CA LEU A 6 12.54 19.61 9.88
C LEU A 6 12.39 19.14 11.34
N LEU A 7 11.96 17.90 11.54
CA LEU A 7 11.83 17.30 12.87
C LEU A 7 13.18 17.22 13.59
N ARG A 8 14.25 16.81 12.89
CA ARG A 8 15.61 16.80 13.46
C ARG A 8 16.06 18.19 13.88
N TYR A 9 15.93 19.18 13.01
CA TYR A 9 16.28 20.55 13.33
C TYR A 9 15.51 21.08 14.55
N THR A 10 14.21 20.81 14.63
CA THR A 10 13.37 21.26 15.74
C THR A 10 13.74 20.55 17.04
N ASN A 11 14.06 19.25 16.98
CA ASN A 11 14.50 18.48 18.13
C ASN A 11 15.83 19.00 18.68
N ASP A 12 16.82 19.20 17.82
CA ASP A 12 18.15 19.68 18.20
C ASP A 12 18.08 21.09 18.78
N LYS A 13 17.22 21.97 18.22
CA LYS A 13 16.97 23.30 18.75
C LYS A 13 16.33 23.28 20.15
N LYS A 14 15.40 22.35 20.40
CA LYS A 14 14.77 22.15 21.71
C LYS A 14 15.77 21.61 22.72
N GLN A 15 16.63 20.67 22.34
CA GLN A 15 17.67 20.13 23.22
C GLN A 15 18.67 21.17 23.65
N ARG A 16 19.15 22.02 22.74
CA ARG A 16 20.06 23.13 23.06
C ARG A 16 19.47 24.15 24.04
N ARG A 17 18.14 24.31 24.07
CA ARG A 17 17.42 25.20 25.00
C ARG A 17 17.13 24.55 26.36
N ARG A 18 17.10 23.20 26.42
CA ARG A 18 16.85 22.44 27.65
C ARG A 18 18.16 21.81 28.13
N ALA A 19 18.96 22.57 28.83
CA ALA A 19 20.26 22.12 29.34
C ALA A 19 20.21 21.04 30.44
N SER A 20 19.05 20.47 30.75
CA SER A 20 18.92 19.35 31.70
C SER A 20 17.63 18.57 31.45
N SER A 21 17.75 17.24 31.36
CA SER A 21 16.70 16.21 31.53
C SER A 21 15.60 16.01 30.46
N GLY A 22 15.79 16.35 29.22
CA GLY A 22 14.82 16.01 28.16
C GLY A 22 15.33 14.89 27.25
N GLY A 23 14.70 13.73 27.24
CA GLY A 23 15.05 12.64 26.32
C GLY A 23 15.02 13.11 24.85
N SER A 24 15.99 12.64 24.05
CA SER A 24 16.03 12.92 22.60
C SER A 24 14.87 12.21 21.90
N MET A 25 14.11 12.93 21.07
CA MET A 25 13.06 12.34 20.25
C MET A 25 13.69 11.48 19.16
N ARG A 26 13.27 10.21 19.06
CA ARG A 26 13.63 9.31 17.97
C ARG A 26 12.72 9.57 16.77
N ILE A 27 13.32 9.70 15.59
CA ILE A 27 12.62 9.95 14.35
C ILE A 27 12.67 8.69 13.52
N VAL A 28 11.49 8.13 13.21
CA VAL A 28 11.33 6.98 12.32
C VAL A 28 10.65 7.46 11.04
N PHE A 29 11.27 7.16 9.91
CA PHE A 29 10.69 7.41 8.58
C PHE A 29 10.45 6.07 7.89
N PHE A 30 9.21 5.77 7.55
CA PHE A 30 8.84 4.54 6.84
C PHE A 30 8.30 4.88 5.45
N MET A 31 8.87 4.25 4.42
CA MET A 31 8.46 4.45 3.04
C MET A 31 7.54 3.31 2.57
N HIS A 32 6.26 3.63 2.35
CA HIS A 32 5.24 2.65 1.96
C HIS A 32 5.24 2.31 0.46
N ILE A 33 5.97 3.06 -0.35
CA ILE A 33 6.09 2.81 -1.79
C ILE A 33 7.47 2.24 -2.11
N PRO A 34 7.63 1.51 -3.25
CA PRO A 34 8.91 1.02 -3.68
C PRO A 34 9.94 2.14 -3.84
N PHE A 35 11.13 1.97 -3.26
CA PHE A 35 12.24 2.87 -3.53
C PHE A 35 12.86 2.48 -4.88
N PRO A 36 12.96 3.42 -5.85
CA PRO A 36 13.45 3.12 -7.19
C PRO A 36 14.96 2.87 -7.20
N THR A 37 15.47 2.34 -8.32
CA THR A 37 16.93 2.20 -8.52
C THR A 37 17.60 3.57 -8.43
N SER A 38 18.90 3.57 -8.07
CA SER A 38 19.67 4.81 -7.97
C SER A 38 19.76 5.59 -9.29
N GLN A 39 19.71 4.89 -10.44
CA GLN A 39 19.69 5.52 -11.75
C GLN A 39 18.38 6.32 -11.96
N LEU A 40 17.25 5.70 -11.65
CA LEU A 40 15.95 6.36 -11.77
C LEU A 40 15.79 7.45 -10.71
N PHE A 41 16.20 7.21 -9.47
CA PHE A 41 16.08 8.20 -8.39
C PHE A 41 16.86 9.48 -8.71
N ARG A 42 18.04 9.35 -9.34
CA ARG A 42 18.90 10.49 -9.72
C ARG A 42 18.25 11.44 -10.74
N THR A 43 17.23 10.98 -11.49
CA THR A 43 16.52 11.85 -12.44
C THR A 43 15.56 12.83 -11.77
N LEU A 44 15.29 12.65 -10.49
CA LEU A 44 14.42 13.56 -9.73
C LEU A 44 15.14 14.89 -9.48
N PRO A 45 14.42 16.02 -9.65
CA PRO A 45 14.95 17.31 -9.20
C PRO A 45 15.26 17.24 -7.70
N ARG A 46 16.44 17.73 -7.29
CA ARG A 46 16.87 17.76 -5.89
C ARG A 46 16.92 16.39 -5.21
N ALA A 47 17.24 15.34 -5.97
CA ALA A 47 17.34 13.97 -5.45
C ALA A 47 18.27 13.83 -4.24
N ALA A 48 19.42 14.52 -4.24
CA ALA A 48 20.35 14.54 -3.12
C ALA A 48 19.72 15.14 -1.85
N ASP A 49 19.01 16.27 -1.96
CA ASP A 49 18.31 16.91 -0.83
C ASP A 49 17.23 16.00 -0.22
N LEU A 50 16.55 15.21 -1.07
CA LEU A 50 15.56 14.23 -0.61
C LEU A 50 16.23 13.13 0.21
N LEU A 51 17.34 12.56 -0.26
CA LEU A 51 18.10 11.56 0.49
C LEU A 51 18.64 12.13 1.80
N GLU A 52 19.24 13.33 1.77
CA GLU A 52 19.71 14.01 2.98
C GLU A 52 18.59 14.22 3.99
N SER A 53 17.38 14.54 3.52
CA SER A 53 16.21 14.67 4.38
C SER A 53 15.80 13.33 5.00
N MET A 54 15.81 12.24 4.22
CA MET A 54 15.46 10.90 4.72
C MET A 54 16.44 10.41 5.78
N ILE A 55 17.74 10.58 5.55
CA ILE A 55 18.78 10.16 6.51
C ILE A 55 18.87 11.06 7.75
N CYS A 56 18.08 12.13 7.86
CA CYS A 56 17.88 12.84 9.11
C CYS A 56 17.06 12.05 10.14
N ALA A 57 16.34 11.00 9.73
CA ALA A 57 15.73 10.05 10.65
C ALA A 57 16.78 9.21 11.39
N ASP A 58 16.39 8.61 12.52
CA ASP A 58 17.21 7.63 13.25
C ASP A 58 17.01 6.23 12.66
N VAL A 59 15.82 5.98 12.12
CA VAL A 59 15.44 4.72 11.47
C VAL A 59 14.74 5.03 10.14
N VAL A 60 15.15 4.36 9.08
CA VAL A 60 14.49 4.40 7.76
C VAL A 60 13.99 3.00 7.44
N GLY A 61 12.68 2.84 7.26
CA GLY A 61 12.03 1.55 7.04
C GLY A 61 11.49 1.38 5.62
N PHE A 62 11.52 0.15 5.13
CA PHE A 62 11.00 -0.26 3.82
C PHE A 62 10.24 -1.57 3.92
N HIS A 63 9.34 -1.84 2.96
CA HIS A 63 8.58 -3.10 2.90
C HIS A 63 9.40 -4.30 2.43
N ALA A 64 10.42 -4.09 1.60
CA ALA A 64 11.19 -5.16 1.01
C ALA A 64 12.70 -4.86 1.01
N PHE A 65 13.50 -5.91 1.04
CA PHE A 65 14.95 -5.82 1.03
C PHE A 65 15.49 -5.08 -0.21
N ASP A 66 14.89 -5.29 -1.38
CA ASP A 66 15.30 -4.61 -2.60
C ASP A 66 15.14 -3.09 -2.50
N HIS A 67 14.09 -2.61 -1.85
CA HIS A 67 13.90 -1.17 -1.64
C HIS A 67 14.97 -0.59 -0.72
N ALA A 68 15.29 -1.29 0.37
CA ALA A 68 16.37 -0.91 1.28
C ALA A 68 17.72 -0.90 0.54
N ARG A 69 18.00 -1.93 -0.26
CA ARG A 69 19.22 -2.03 -1.09
C ARG A 69 19.33 -0.89 -2.10
N HIS A 70 18.24 -0.54 -2.78
CA HIS A 70 18.22 0.59 -3.70
C HIS A 70 18.47 1.92 -2.99
N PHE A 71 17.88 2.12 -1.82
CA PHE A 71 18.11 3.29 -0.98
C PHE A 71 19.59 3.39 -0.54
N LEU A 72 20.17 2.31 -0.02
CA LEU A 72 21.59 2.25 0.37
C LEU A 72 22.51 2.55 -0.80
N ASN A 73 22.21 2.00 -1.98
CA ASN A 73 22.97 2.27 -3.20
C ASN A 73 22.84 3.74 -3.64
N ALA A 74 21.67 4.34 -3.49
CA ALA A 74 21.47 5.77 -3.80
C ALA A 74 22.28 6.65 -2.83
N CYS A 75 22.23 6.39 -1.53
CA CYS A 75 23.04 7.09 -0.53
C CYS A 75 24.54 6.97 -0.81
N LYS A 76 25.02 5.77 -1.15
CA LYS A 76 26.43 5.56 -1.50
C LYS A 76 26.84 6.34 -2.76
N ARG A 77 26.03 6.28 -3.83
CA ARG A 77 26.39 6.86 -5.14
C ARG A 77 26.22 8.37 -5.20
N MET A 78 25.24 8.92 -4.48
CA MET A 78 24.89 10.33 -4.58
C MET A 78 25.43 11.17 -3.42
N LEU A 79 25.55 10.59 -2.23
CA LEU A 79 26.02 11.28 -1.02
C LEU A 79 27.38 10.77 -0.53
N GLY A 80 27.94 9.72 -1.12
CA GLY A 80 29.20 9.12 -0.67
C GLY A 80 29.12 8.40 0.67
N ILE A 81 27.91 8.17 1.20
CA ILE A 81 27.71 7.59 2.53
C ILE A 81 27.89 6.07 2.47
N ARG A 82 28.69 5.54 3.38
CA ARG A 82 28.95 4.09 3.47
C ARG A 82 27.84 3.41 4.28
N SER A 83 27.41 2.25 3.77
CA SER A 83 26.53 1.33 4.50
C SER A 83 27.36 0.31 5.27
N GLY A 84 26.85 -0.10 6.41
CA GLY A 84 27.39 -1.14 7.26
C GLY A 84 26.30 -2.12 7.69
N SER A 85 26.68 -3.07 8.54
CA SER A 85 25.75 -3.96 9.22
C SER A 85 26.15 -4.14 10.66
N ARG A 86 25.16 -4.28 11.53
CA ARG A 86 25.33 -4.65 12.95
C ARG A 86 25.05 -6.14 13.17
N PRO A 87 25.50 -6.72 14.28
CA PRO A 87 25.10 -8.08 14.68
C PRO A 87 23.56 -8.22 14.60
N GLY A 88 23.10 -9.36 14.11
CA GLY A 88 21.66 -9.60 13.83
C GLY A 88 21.20 -9.17 12.42
N GLY A 89 22.14 -8.79 11.52
CA GLY A 89 21.81 -8.48 10.11
C GLY A 89 21.18 -7.10 9.91
N MET A 90 21.21 -6.24 10.91
CA MET A 90 20.64 -4.89 10.85
C MET A 90 21.51 -4.00 9.95
N LEU A 91 20.93 -3.46 8.90
CA LEU A 91 21.61 -2.56 7.96
C LEU A 91 21.75 -1.15 8.56
N THR A 92 22.86 -0.47 8.27
CA THR A 92 23.15 0.87 8.79
C THR A 92 23.78 1.77 7.75
N LEU A 93 23.65 3.09 7.98
CA LEU A 93 24.36 4.15 7.25
C LEU A 93 25.14 5.00 8.25
N ALA A 94 26.43 5.20 7.98
CA ALA A 94 27.28 6.09 8.78
C ALA A 94 27.09 7.53 8.31
N VAL A 95 26.43 8.36 9.10
CA VAL A 95 26.09 9.76 8.78
C VAL A 95 26.73 10.68 9.82
N ALA A 96 27.83 11.30 9.45
CA ALA A 96 28.63 12.14 10.34
C ALA A 96 29.00 11.41 11.67
N ASP A 97 28.51 11.89 12.78
CA ASP A 97 28.74 11.36 14.14
C ASP A 97 27.68 10.38 14.63
N ARG A 98 26.73 10.01 13.77
CA ARG A 98 25.63 9.10 14.10
C ARG A 98 25.44 8.00 13.09
N GLU A 99 24.71 7.00 13.46
CA GLU A 99 24.34 5.88 12.62
C GLU A 99 22.81 5.85 12.42
N VAL A 100 22.40 5.72 11.14
CA VAL A 100 20.99 5.56 10.75
C VAL A 100 20.71 4.10 10.52
N ILE A 101 19.73 3.56 11.21
CA ILE A 101 19.30 2.16 11.03
C ILE A 101 18.41 2.08 9.80
N VAL A 102 18.67 1.08 8.94
CA VAL A 102 17.80 0.77 7.81
C VAL A 102 17.14 -0.58 8.08
N THR A 103 15.80 -0.57 8.19
CA THR A 103 15.03 -1.77 8.51
C THR A 103 14.14 -2.20 7.36
N VAL A 104 13.88 -3.50 7.28
CA VAL A 104 12.91 -4.08 6.35
C VAL A 104 11.82 -4.73 7.19
N SER A 105 10.59 -4.26 7.00
CA SER A 105 9.42 -4.78 7.72
C SER A 105 8.19 -4.66 6.82
N HIS A 106 7.45 -5.75 6.66
CA HIS A 106 6.17 -5.71 5.98
C HIS A 106 5.12 -5.04 6.86
N VAL A 107 4.17 -4.35 6.22
CA VAL A 107 2.97 -3.90 6.93
C VAL A 107 2.19 -5.13 7.34
N SER A 108 1.88 -5.23 8.62
CA SER A 108 1.03 -6.27 9.18
C SER A 108 -0.42 -5.77 9.31
N ILE A 109 -1.34 -6.69 9.52
CA ILE A 109 -2.72 -6.39 9.87
C ILE A 109 -2.89 -6.46 11.40
N GLU A 110 -3.78 -5.63 11.93
CA GLU A 110 -4.17 -5.66 13.34
C GLU A 110 -5.18 -6.80 13.56
N THR A 111 -4.67 -8.00 13.87
CA THR A 111 -5.49 -9.21 14.05
C THR A 111 -6.54 -9.05 15.13
N ASP A 112 -6.20 -8.30 16.20
CA ASP A 112 -7.10 -8.02 17.33
C ASP A 112 -8.31 -7.16 16.92
N ARG A 113 -8.25 -6.46 15.79
CA ARG A 113 -9.38 -5.70 15.22
C ARG A 113 -10.12 -6.51 14.17
N VAL A 114 -9.39 -7.23 13.32
CA VAL A 114 -9.99 -8.00 12.21
C VAL A 114 -10.72 -9.24 12.71
N GLY A 115 -10.13 -9.96 13.68
CA GLY A 115 -10.72 -11.17 14.25
C GLY A 115 -12.14 -10.94 14.82
N PRO A 116 -12.32 -10.04 15.79
CA PRO A 116 -13.65 -9.71 16.32
C PRO A 116 -14.64 -9.20 15.27
N ALA A 117 -14.18 -8.40 14.29
CA ALA A 117 -15.03 -7.92 13.21
C ALA A 117 -15.56 -9.07 12.32
N ALA A 118 -14.76 -10.09 12.09
CA ALA A 118 -15.15 -11.25 11.27
C ALA A 118 -16.24 -12.11 11.93
N VAL A 119 -16.27 -12.16 13.26
CA VAL A 119 -17.27 -12.94 14.03
C VAL A 119 -18.40 -12.07 14.60
N HIS A 120 -18.43 -10.78 14.29
CA HIS A 120 -19.48 -9.89 14.74
C HIS A 120 -20.85 -10.37 14.26
N PRO A 121 -21.92 -10.34 15.09
CA PRO A 121 -23.24 -10.86 14.73
C PRO A 121 -23.77 -10.33 13.40
N GLU A 122 -23.59 -9.05 13.14
CA GLU A 122 -24.02 -8.41 11.89
C GLU A 122 -23.24 -8.94 10.67
N THR A 123 -21.93 -9.14 10.80
CA THR A 123 -21.12 -9.75 9.73
C THR A 123 -21.59 -11.15 9.40
N LEU A 124 -21.86 -11.96 10.44
CA LEU A 124 -22.36 -13.32 10.27
C LEU A 124 -23.78 -13.35 9.70
N ARG A 125 -24.64 -12.38 10.04
CA ARG A 125 -25.98 -12.23 9.46
C ARG A 125 -25.89 -11.97 7.95
N ILE A 126 -25.11 -10.95 7.55
CA ILE A 126 -24.91 -10.60 6.13
C ILE A 126 -24.31 -11.78 5.35
N ALA A 127 -23.31 -12.45 5.94
CA ALA A 127 -22.69 -13.61 5.30
C ALA A 127 -23.70 -14.77 5.06
N ARG A 128 -24.62 -15.01 6.01
CA ARG A 128 -25.69 -16.01 5.84
C ARG A 128 -26.67 -15.61 4.75
N GLU A 129 -27.11 -14.36 4.72
CA GLU A 129 -28.01 -13.84 3.69
C GLU A 129 -27.40 -13.95 2.29
N LEU A 130 -26.14 -13.59 2.12
CA LEU A 130 -25.44 -13.74 0.85
C LEU A 130 -25.31 -15.22 0.42
N LYS A 131 -24.98 -16.10 1.37
CA LYS A 131 -24.94 -17.56 1.08
C LYS A 131 -26.29 -18.12 0.68
N GLN A 132 -27.38 -17.66 1.29
CA GLN A 132 -28.74 -18.06 0.92
C GLN A 132 -29.12 -17.51 -0.46
N LYS A 133 -28.89 -16.20 -0.69
CA LYS A 133 -29.18 -15.53 -1.97
C LYS A 133 -28.50 -16.20 -3.16
N TYR A 134 -27.27 -16.67 -2.96
CA TYR A 134 -26.45 -17.28 -4.02
C TYR A 134 -26.21 -18.78 -3.76
N ALA A 135 -27.21 -19.46 -3.20
CA ALA A 135 -27.11 -20.89 -2.93
C ALA A 135 -26.73 -21.68 -4.20
N GLY A 136 -25.82 -22.63 -4.09
CA GLY A 136 -25.31 -23.41 -5.22
C GLY A 136 -24.29 -22.69 -6.12
N LYS A 137 -23.99 -21.40 -5.86
CA LYS A 137 -22.99 -20.65 -6.61
C LYS A 137 -21.69 -20.48 -5.81
N ARG A 138 -20.56 -20.41 -6.51
CA ARG A 138 -19.30 -19.96 -5.91
C ARG A 138 -19.29 -18.44 -5.83
N ILE A 139 -19.07 -17.92 -4.65
CA ILE A 139 -19.03 -16.48 -4.41
C ILE A 139 -17.57 -16.04 -4.42
N VAL A 140 -17.26 -15.08 -5.30
CA VAL A 140 -16.00 -14.33 -5.32
C VAL A 140 -16.29 -12.94 -4.80
N VAL A 141 -15.47 -12.46 -3.87
CA VAL A 141 -15.67 -11.16 -3.26
C VAL A 141 -14.46 -10.26 -3.57
N GLY A 142 -14.74 -9.04 -4.01
CA GLY A 142 -13.75 -7.99 -4.19
C GLY A 142 -14.12 -6.75 -3.40
N VAL A 143 -13.14 -6.13 -2.76
CA VAL A 143 -13.29 -4.82 -2.10
C VAL A 143 -12.13 -3.95 -2.54
N ASP A 144 -12.42 -2.83 -3.16
CA ASP A 144 -11.39 -1.90 -3.67
C ASP A 144 -11.84 -0.46 -3.51
N VAL A 145 -10.89 0.46 -3.49
CA VAL A 145 -11.18 1.88 -3.66
C VAL A 145 -11.50 2.13 -5.13
N CYS A 146 -12.55 2.91 -5.39
CA CYS A 146 -13.00 3.23 -6.75
C CYS A 146 -12.05 4.22 -7.44
N GLN A 147 -10.86 3.74 -7.81
CA GLN A 147 -9.79 4.51 -8.46
C GLN A 147 -9.18 3.67 -9.58
N ARG A 148 -8.70 4.31 -10.63
CA ARG A 148 -8.07 3.64 -11.78
C ARG A 148 -6.90 2.75 -11.35
N LEU A 149 -6.07 3.22 -10.42
CA LEU A 149 -4.90 2.49 -9.91
C LEU A 149 -5.25 1.24 -9.08
N SER A 150 -6.48 1.15 -8.56
CA SER A 150 -6.95 -0.05 -7.83
C SER A 150 -7.22 -1.24 -8.75
N GLY A 151 -7.26 -1.02 -10.07
CA GLY A 151 -7.40 -2.08 -11.05
C GLY A 151 -8.78 -2.74 -11.11
N VAL A 152 -9.84 -2.10 -10.61
CA VAL A 152 -11.21 -2.68 -10.59
C VAL A 152 -11.68 -3.04 -12.00
N ALA A 153 -11.44 -2.17 -12.98
CA ALA A 153 -11.78 -2.42 -14.38
C ALA A 153 -11.03 -3.64 -14.92
N LEU A 154 -9.75 -3.79 -14.60
CA LEU A 154 -8.96 -4.96 -15.00
C LEU A 154 -9.47 -6.25 -14.34
N LYS A 155 -9.90 -6.19 -13.08
CA LYS A 155 -10.53 -7.31 -12.38
C LYS A 155 -11.82 -7.75 -13.07
N LEU A 156 -12.68 -6.79 -13.46
CA LEU A 156 -13.92 -7.08 -14.19
C LEU A 156 -13.64 -7.68 -15.59
N ALA A 157 -12.67 -7.15 -16.32
CA ALA A 157 -12.24 -7.69 -17.60
C ALA A 157 -11.70 -9.12 -17.47
N ALA A 158 -10.91 -9.38 -16.42
CA ALA A 158 -10.41 -10.73 -16.13
C ALA A 158 -11.55 -11.69 -15.76
N PHE A 159 -12.56 -11.21 -15.03
CA PHE A 159 -13.75 -12.00 -14.70
C PHE A 159 -14.59 -12.32 -15.96
N ASP A 160 -14.82 -11.34 -16.84
CA ASP A 160 -15.47 -11.56 -18.13
C ASP A 160 -14.73 -12.61 -18.98
N LYS A 161 -13.40 -12.46 -19.08
CA LYS A 161 -12.57 -13.44 -19.80
C LYS A 161 -12.66 -14.83 -19.18
N MET A 162 -12.61 -14.95 -17.87
CA MET A 162 -12.77 -16.22 -17.16
C MET A 162 -14.12 -16.85 -17.45
N LEU A 163 -15.19 -16.08 -17.51
CA LEU A 163 -16.53 -16.58 -17.85
C LEU A 163 -16.61 -17.04 -19.31
N SER A 164 -15.92 -16.37 -20.23
CA SER A 164 -15.94 -16.73 -21.67
C SER A 164 -15.10 -17.94 -21.99
N ASP A 165 -13.95 -18.15 -21.33
CA ASP A 165 -12.95 -19.16 -21.69
C ASP A 165 -13.16 -20.50 -20.99
N SER A 166 -14.01 -20.59 -20.00
CA SER A 166 -14.05 -21.76 -19.12
C SER A 166 -15.39 -22.46 -19.02
N SER A 167 -15.33 -23.71 -18.58
CA SER A 167 -16.48 -24.42 -18.07
C SER A 167 -17.22 -23.72 -16.92
N TRP A 168 -16.62 -22.69 -16.34
CA TRP A 168 -17.18 -21.86 -15.27
C TRP A 168 -18.35 -21.00 -15.77
N GLY A 169 -18.18 -20.34 -16.92
CA GLY A 169 -19.21 -19.45 -17.50
C GLY A 169 -20.44 -20.23 -17.96
N ARG A 170 -20.25 -21.39 -18.56
CA ARG A 170 -21.34 -22.24 -19.09
C ARG A 170 -22.29 -22.80 -18.03
N LYS A 171 -21.87 -22.88 -16.77
CA LYS A 171 -22.67 -23.47 -15.69
C LYS A 171 -23.39 -22.41 -14.84
N GLY A 172 -23.13 -21.11 -15.03
CA GLY A 172 -23.74 -20.04 -14.23
C GLY A 172 -23.48 -20.14 -12.72
N ASN A 173 -22.49 -20.95 -12.31
CA ASN A 173 -22.30 -21.34 -10.91
C ASN A 173 -21.32 -20.43 -10.16
N ILE A 174 -21.02 -19.23 -10.68
CA ILE A 174 -20.12 -18.29 -10.06
C ILE A 174 -20.73 -16.89 -10.06
N VAL A 175 -20.54 -16.15 -8.96
CA VAL A 175 -20.95 -14.76 -8.85
C VAL A 175 -19.80 -13.93 -8.29
N LEU A 176 -19.56 -12.77 -8.86
CA LEU A 176 -18.63 -11.77 -8.33
C LEU A 176 -19.41 -10.69 -7.60
N ILE A 177 -19.13 -10.51 -6.32
CA ILE A 177 -19.63 -9.38 -5.51
C ILE A 177 -18.48 -8.39 -5.36
N GLN A 178 -18.54 -7.29 -6.10
CA GLN A 178 -17.54 -6.23 -6.06
C GLN A 178 -18.07 -5.04 -5.27
N LYS A 179 -17.40 -4.68 -4.17
CA LYS A 179 -17.66 -3.46 -3.43
C LYS A 179 -16.61 -2.42 -3.79
N CYS A 180 -17.05 -1.27 -4.29
CA CYS A 180 -16.20 -0.12 -4.57
C CYS A 180 -16.41 0.93 -3.49
N LEU A 181 -15.33 1.31 -2.81
CA LEU A 181 -15.32 2.33 -1.77
C LEU A 181 -14.92 3.68 -2.39
N ARG A 182 -15.49 4.76 -1.92
CA ARG A 182 -15.03 6.10 -2.27
C ARG A 182 -13.80 6.44 -1.44
N GLY A 183 -12.71 6.84 -2.10
CA GLY A 183 -11.45 7.21 -1.44
C GLY A 183 -11.36 8.69 -1.07
N GLY A 184 -12.10 9.54 -1.75
CA GLY A 184 -12.14 10.99 -1.53
C GLY A 184 -10.87 11.76 -1.93
N THR A 185 -9.80 11.07 -2.35
CA THR A 185 -8.51 11.69 -2.65
C THR A 185 -8.38 12.20 -4.09
N ARG A 186 -9.17 11.64 -5.02
CA ARG A 186 -9.14 11.95 -6.45
C ARG A 186 -10.56 11.92 -7.04
N PRO A 187 -11.40 12.93 -6.77
CA PRO A 187 -12.84 12.91 -7.14
C PRO A 187 -13.10 12.66 -8.61
N GLY A 188 -12.37 13.31 -9.52
CA GLY A 188 -12.53 13.12 -10.97
C GLY A 188 -12.16 11.72 -11.46
N ASP A 189 -11.11 11.12 -10.92
CA ASP A 189 -10.73 9.74 -11.21
C ASP A 189 -11.75 8.73 -10.66
N GLU A 190 -12.30 9.00 -9.47
CA GLU A 190 -13.34 8.19 -8.84
C GLU A 190 -14.64 8.19 -9.65
N GLU A 191 -15.08 9.35 -10.13
CA GLU A 191 -16.29 9.47 -10.95
C GLU A 191 -16.15 8.74 -12.27
N THR A 192 -15.04 8.97 -12.99
CA THR A 192 -14.76 8.30 -14.26
C THR A 192 -14.69 6.79 -14.06
N THR A 193 -13.92 6.33 -13.08
CA THR A 193 -13.80 4.89 -12.78
C THR A 193 -15.14 4.28 -12.37
N SER A 194 -15.97 4.98 -11.61
CA SER A 194 -17.30 4.52 -11.21
C SER A 194 -18.22 4.31 -12.40
N ASN A 195 -18.19 5.23 -13.36
CA ASN A 195 -18.99 5.13 -14.57
C ASN A 195 -18.53 3.97 -15.46
N ASP A 196 -17.22 3.82 -15.65
CA ASP A 196 -16.65 2.71 -16.40
C ASP A 196 -17.01 1.35 -15.76
N VAL A 197 -16.86 1.24 -14.44
CA VAL A 197 -17.22 0.02 -13.69
C VAL A 197 -18.69 -0.32 -13.84
N ARG A 198 -19.59 0.66 -13.71
CA ARG A 198 -21.05 0.43 -13.88
C ARG A 198 -21.38 -0.08 -15.27
N LYS A 199 -20.78 0.53 -16.30
CA LYS A 199 -20.97 0.10 -17.69
C LYS A 199 -20.48 -1.33 -17.88
N MET A 200 -19.26 -1.64 -17.46
CA MET A 200 -18.69 -2.99 -17.55
C MET A 200 -19.55 -4.04 -16.83
N VAL A 201 -20.04 -3.71 -15.62
CA VAL A 201 -20.93 -4.63 -14.88
C VAL A 201 -22.22 -4.88 -15.63
N ALA A 202 -22.83 -3.84 -16.22
CA ALA A 202 -24.04 -3.98 -17.01
C ALA A 202 -23.80 -4.85 -18.25
N ASP A 203 -22.71 -4.61 -18.97
CA ASP A 203 -22.34 -5.37 -20.18
C ASP A 203 -22.07 -6.86 -19.85
N ILE A 204 -21.33 -7.14 -18.78
CA ILE A 204 -21.05 -8.51 -18.33
C ILE A 204 -22.35 -9.21 -17.89
N ASN A 205 -23.18 -8.55 -17.11
CA ASN A 205 -24.44 -9.13 -16.67
C ASN A 205 -25.35 -9.42 -17.85
N ALA A 206 -25.48 -8.53 -18.83
CA ALA A 206 -26.27 -8.75 -20.03
C ALA A 206 -25.75 -9.95 -20.86
N LYS A 207 -24.43 -10.10 -20.97
CA LYS A 207 -23.77 -11.15 -21.74
C LYS A 207 -23.99 -12.55 -21.13
N TYR A 208 -24.06 -12.66 -19.81
CA TYR A 208 -24.13 -13.95 -19.09
C TYR A 208 -25.42 -14.15 -18.31
N ALA A 209 -26.40 -13.24 -18.43
CA ALA A 209 -27.71 -13.45 -17.84
C ALA A 209 -28.37 -14.71 -18.41
N ALA A 210 -28.84 -15.58 -17.53
CA ALA A 210 -29.68 -16.70 -17.98
C ALA A 210 -30.99 -16.15 -18.58
N PRO A 211 -31.49 -16.69 -19.67
CA PRO A 211 -32.79 -16.30 -20.24
C PRO A 211 -33.89 -16.36 -19.16
N GLY A 212 -34.42 -15.19 -18.72
CA GLY A 212 -35.50 -15.10 -17.73
C GLY A 212 -35.12 -14.56 -16.36
N GLN A 213 -33.91 -14.06 -16.15
CA GLN A 213 -33.50 -13.31 -14.94
C GLN A 213 -33.11 -11.86 -15.34
N SER A 214 -34.07 -11.04 -15.64
CA SER A 214 -33.94 -9.57 -15.72
C SER A 214 -34.45 -8.93 -14.45
#